data_5fc29947e295d1d2a3dd0702b8c54749
#
_entry.id   5fc29947e295d1d2a3dd0702b8c54749
#
_cell.length_a   1.000
_cell.length_b   1.000
_cell.length_c   1.000
_cell.angle_alpha   90.00
_cell.angle_beta   90.00
_cell.angle_gamma   90.00
#
_symmetry.space_group_name_H-M   'P 1'
#
loop_
_entity.id
_entity.type
_entity.pdbx_description
1 polymer ?
#
loop_
_entity_poly.entity_id
_entity_poly.type
_entity_poly.pdbx_seq_one_letter_code
_entity_poly.pdbx_strand_id
1 'polypeptide(L)' 'MVSIEAIVFVVTTKKGFLAFRVSPDLKIEIQGIADSEARSISQVCELLLSEGVQAYKKEGPKLMQRLVAKQKARVRDA' A
#
# COMPACT_ATOMS: atom_id res chain seq x y z
N MET A 1 2.64 10.89 21.91
CA MET A 1 2.51 10.68 21.43
C MET A 1 2.06 9.80 20.79
N VAL A 2 1.78 9.43 20.42
CA VAL A 2 1.32 8.69 19.96
C VAL A 2 1.37 8.22 18.91
N SER A 3 1.47 7.74 18.51
CA SER A 3 1.75 7.36 17.52
C SER A 3 1.07 6.43 16.99
N ILE A 4 0.42 6.30 16.88
CA ILE A 4 -0.24 5.48 16.46
C ILE A 4 -0.67 5.51 15.34
N GLU A 5 -0.28 5.99 14.62
CA GLU A 5 -0.63 6.17 13.46
C GLU A 5 -0.60 5.03 12.59
N ALA A 6 0.01 4.00 12.83
CA ALA A 6 0.08 2.85 11.95
C ALA A 6 -1.14 1.97 12.17
N ILE A 7 -1.74 1.55 11.09
CA ILE A 7 -2.90 0.69 11.13
C ILE A 7 -2.51 -0.65 10.55
N VAL A 8 -2.95 -1.71 11.18
CA VAL A 8 -2.66 -3.05 10.68
C VAL A 8 -3.61 -3.37 9.55
N PHE A 9 -3.04 -3.70 8.41
CA PHE A 9 -3.81 -4.06 7.24
C PHE A 9 -3.63 -5.54 7.03
N VAL A 10 -4.71 -6.24 6.76
CA VAL A 10 -4.66 -7.67 6.48
C VAL A 10 -5.18 -7.87 5.07
N VAL A 11 -4.35 -8.45 4.22
CA VAL A 11 -4.75 -8.77 2.86
C VAL A 11 -4.88 -10.27 2.78
N THR A 12 -6.08 -10.73 2.46
CA THR A 12 -6.36 -12.15 2.40
C THR A 12 -6.54 -12.58 0.97
N THR A 13 -5.82 -13.62 0.57
CA THR A 13 -5.97 -14.20 -0.75
C THR A 13 -6.35 -15.65 -0.60
N LYS A 14 -6.60 -16.29 -1.73
CA LYS A 14 -7.00 -17.68 -1.69
C LYS A 14 -5.94 -18.58 -1.09
N LYS A 15 -4.70 -18.28 -1.31
CA LYS A 15 -3.63 -19.18 -0.89
C LYS A 15 -2.78 -18.66 0.24
N GLY A 16 -3.10 -17.52 0.76
CA GLY A 16 -2.32 -17.00 1.85
C GLY A 16 -2.83 -15.65 2.24
N PHE A 17 -2.18 -15.09 3.25
CA PHE A 17 -2.56 -13.75 3.63
C PHE A 17 -1.32 -12.99 4.04
N LEU A 18 -1.45 -11.68 3.99
CA LEU A 18 -0.37 -10.77 4.28
C LEU A 18 -0.92 -9.72 5.23
N ALA A 19 -0.16 -9.39 6.24
CA ALA A 19 -0.59 -8.37 7.20
C ALA A 19 0.55 -7.38 7.38
N PHE A 20 0.23 -6.10 7.36
CA PHE A 20 1.24 -5.08 7.58
C PHE A 20 0.56 -3.81 8.05
N ARG A 21 1.36 -2.87 8.49
CA ARG A 21 0.85 -1.62 8.99
C ARG A 21 1.00 -0.54 7.95
N VAL A 22 0.00 0.32 7.88
CA VAL A 22 0.05 1.47 6.98
C VAL A 22 -0.39 2.69 7.77
N SER A 23 -0.08 3.86 7.24
CA SER A 23 -0.52 5.08 7.87
C SER A 23 -2.03 5.21 7.72
N PRO A 24 -2.68 5.94 8.62
CA PRO A 24 -4.12 6.15 8.49
C PRO A 24 -4.48 6.84 7.18
N ASP A 25 -3.64 7.74 6.71
CA ASP A 25 -3.91 8.44 5.46
C ASP A 25 -3.96 7.47 4.29
N LEU A 26 -3.01 6.55 4.24
CA LEU A 26 -2.99 5.57 3.16
C LEU A 26 -4.21 4.68 3.24
N LYS A 27 -4.60 4.30 4.45
CA LYS A 27 -5.77 3.46 4.60
C LYS A 27 -7.02 4.14 4.06
N ILE A 28 -7.16 5.42 4.36
CA ILE A 28 -8.30 6.18 3.89
C ILE A 28 -8.32 6.23 2.37
N GLU A 29 -7.16 6.42 1.76
CA GLU A 29 -7.09 6.47 0.31
C GLU A 29 -7.45 5.14 -0.31
N ILE A 30 -6.96 4.05 0.26
CA ILE A 30 -7.28 2.73 -0.26
C ILE A 30 -8.77 2.46 -0.11
N GLN A 31 -9.34 2.86 1.02
CA GLN A 31 -10.75 2.66 1.24
C GLN A 31 -11.58 3.45 0.23
N GLY A 32 -11.16 4.68 -0.06
CA GLY A 32 -11.83 5.48 -1.06
C GLY A 32 -11.81 4.82 -2.43
N ILE A 33 -10.68 4.22 -2.78
CA ILE A 33 -10.60 3.51 -4.05
C ILE A 33 -11.54 2.32 -4.06
N ALA A 34 -11.55 1.57 -2.97
CA ALA A 34 -12.41 0.40 -2.89
C ALA A 34 -13.87 0.79 -3.03
N ASP A 35 -14.26 1.87 -2.38
CA ASP A 35 -15.63 2.34 -2.49
C ASP A 35 -15.96 2.78 -3.91
N SER A 36 -15.05 3.51 -4.53
CA SER A 36 -15.27 3.99 -5.90
C SER A 36 -15.40 2.86 -6.89
N GLU A 37 -14.64 1.79 -6.66
CA GLU A 37 -14.64 0.68 -7.60
C GLU A 37 -15.60 -0.42 -7.20
N ALA A 38 -16.30 -0.25 -6.10
CA ALA A 38 -17.22 -1.26 -5.59
C ALA A 38 -16.50 -2.58 -5.35
N ARG A 39 -15.32 -2.52 -4.75
CA ARG A 39 -14.53 -3.70 -4.45
C ARG A 39 -14.14 -3.68 -2.99
N SER A 40 -13.72 -4.85 -2.48
CA SER A 40 -13.26 -4.91 -1.10
C SER A 40 -11.88 -4.30 -0.98
N ILE A 41 -11.55 -3.86 0.21
CA ILE A 41 -10.22 -3.32 0.46
C ILE A 41 -9.15 -4.37 0.17
N SER A 42 -9.40 -5.61 0.57
CA SER A 42 -8.44 -6.69 0.30
C SER A 42 -8.21 -6.86 -1.18
N GLN A 43 -9.26 -6.79 -1.97
CA GLN A 43 -9.15 -6.96 -3.39
C GLN A 43 -8.36 -5.82 -4.02
N VAL A 44 -8.62 -4.60 -3.58
CA VAL A 44 -7.88 -3.46 -4.09
C VAL A 44 -6.40 -3.60 -3.74
N CYS A 45 -6.11 -3.98 -2.50
CA CYS A 45 -4.73 -4.17 -2.09
C CYS A 45 -4.05 -5.24 -2.91
N GLU A 46 -4.73 -6.34 -3.15
CA GLU A 46 -4.14 -7.42 -3.93
C GLU A 46 -3.80 -6.96 -5.33
N LEU A 47 -4.71 -6.21 -5.95
CA LEU A 47 -4.46 -5.72 -7.29
C LEU A 47 -3.28 -4.75 -7.33
N LEU A 48 -3.24 -3.83 -6.39
CA LEU A 48 -2.16 -2.86 -6.35
C LEU A 48 -0.82 -3.51 -6.05
N LEU A 49 -0.80 -4.47 -5.14
CA LEU A 49 0.43 -5.18 -4.84
C LEU A 49 0.91 -5.99 -6.03
N SER A 50 -0.03 -6.61 -6.72
CA SER A 50 0.31 -7.40 -7.89
C SER A 50 0.96 -6.53 -8.95
N GLU A 51 0.39 -5.36 -9.20
CA GLU A 51 0.98 -4.44 -10.16
C GLU A 51 2.33 -3.94 -9.71
N GLY A 52 2.47 -3.70 -8.42
CA GLY A 52 3.75 -3.28 -7.88
C GLY A 52 4.84 -4.33 -8.10
N VAL A 53 4.48 -5.58 -7.88
CA VAL A 53 5.42 -6.67 -8.11
C VAL A 53 5.82 -6.75 -9.58
N GLN A 54 4.84 -6.60 -10.47
CA GLN A 54 5.15 -6.63 -11.89
C GLN A 54 6.08 -5.48 -12.28
N ALA A 55 5.83 -4.31 -11.72
CA ALA A 55 6.70 -3.18 -11.99
C ALA A 55 8.11 -3.44 -11.50
N TYR A 56 8.24 -4.07 -10.35
CA TYR A 56 9.56 -4.39 -9.83
C TYR A 56 10.29 -5.37 -10.72
N LYS A 57 9.57 -6.34 -11.27
CA LYS A 57 10.20 -7.30 -12.17
C LYS A 57 10.74 -6.62 -13.41
N LYS A 58 10.11 -5.56 -13.84
CA LYS A 58 10.56 -4.82 -15.01
C LYS A 58 11.70 -3.88 -14.70
N GLU A 59 11.59 -3.13 -13.61
CA GLU A 59 12.55 -2.07 -13.32
C GLU A 59 13.64 -2.50 -12.36
N GLY A 60 13.38 -3.51 -11.55
CA GLY A 60 14.36 -3.96 -10.59
C GLY A 60 14.50 -3.00 -9.41
N PRO A 61 15.66 -3.03 -8.76
CA PRO A 61 15.87 -2.23 -7.54
C PRO A 61 15.66 -0.74 -7.73
N LYS A 62 15.78 -0.25 -8.95
CA LYS A 62 15.57 1.16 -9.21
C LYS A 62 14.18 1.60 -8.80
N LEU A 63 13.20 0.73 -8.98
CA LEU A 63 11.84 1.05 -8.58
C LEU A 63 11.78 1.32 -7.09
N MET A 64 12.39 0.45 -6.30
CA MET A 64 12.37 0.64 -4.85
C MET A 64 13.06 1.91 -4.44
N GLN A 65 14.19 2.21 -5.05
CA GLN A 65 14.90 3.44 -4.73
C GLN A 65 14.04 4.65 -5.03
N ARG A 66 13.36 4.62 -6.15
CA ARG A 66 12.50 5.73 -6.54
C ARG A 66 11.32 5.88 -5.58
N LEU A 67 10.71 4.77 -5.20
CA LEU A 67 9.57 4.82 -4.30
C LEU A 67 9.98 5.28 -2.90
N VAL A 68 11.12 4.81 -2.43
CA VAL A 68 11.59 5.23 -1.12
C VAL A 68 11.89 6.72 -1.12
N ALA A 69 12.48 7.22 -2.19
CA ALA A 69 12.77 8.65 -2.28
C ALA A 69 11.49 9.47 -2.28
N LYS A 70 10.48 8.99 -2.98
CA LYS A 70 9.19 9.67 -3.00
C LYS A 70 8.55 9.69 -1.63
N GLN A 71 8.65 8.59 -0.94
CA GLN A 71 8.06 8.50 0.37
C GLN A 71 8.73 9.44 1.34
N LYS A 72 10.04 9.53 1.27
CA LYS A 72 10.78 10.43 2.14
C LYS A 72 10.39 11.88 1.89
N ALA A 73 10.28 12.23 0.63
CA ALA A 73 9.89 13.61 0.29
C ALA A 73 8.51 13.92 0.82
N ARG A 74 7.61 12.97 0.70
CA ARG A 74 6.25 13.15 1.17
C ARG A 74 6.19 13.32 2.68
N VAL A 75 6.95 12.51 3.38
CA VAL A 75 7.00 12.60 4.83
C VAL A 75 7.58 13.91 5.28
N ARG A 76 8.59 14.37 4.58
CA ARG A 76 9.21 15.63 4.93
C ARG A 76 8.26 16.79 4.80
N ASP A 77 7.39 16.74 3.87
CA ASP A 77 6.46 17.80 3.67
C ASP A 77 5.36 17.82 4.69
N ALA A 78 5.20 16.77 5.38
CA ALA A 78 4.15 16.73 6.40
C ALA A 78 4.56 17.41 7.70
#